data_a414c0f78449e5fa0a90982cbf937633
#
_entry.id   a414c0f78449e5fa0a90982cbf937633
#
_cell.length_a   1.000
_cell.length_b   1.000
_cell.length_c   1.000
_cell.angle_alpha   90.00
_cell.angle_beta   90.00
_cell.angle_gamma   90.00
#
_symmetry.space_group_name_H-M   'P 1'
#
loop_
_entity.id
_entity.type
_entity.pdbx_description
1 polymer ?
#
loop_
_entity_poly.entity_id
_entity_poly.type
_entity_poly.pdbx_seq_one_letter_code
_entity_poly.pdbx_strand_id
1 'polypeptide(L)'
;MGTRSGILASGLAAGLLACAPPEVYGPCRFDTAAMSFAGTAREQARCLLRPVKAFKELGPAHARLPEALERLVDAPLPLSKVAFRTYLARQGLSEAQVGGPLDRRLSRSHDDAFWGAPARYFVLHDTSTPFLEAAPFPADLDGDRRINLLAYYRSEEPAAHVFVNRRGEVYPGHDFREPWRATKLELNRHVGAPSKGLFLHIELVQPRRRHPEGEPDNDALAPEPGFSGLQYRRAAELYVAASLRAGRGLIPAFHAVMDKGFEDGHDDPQNFDLAAWAAAIEAVLREAAP
;
A
#
# COMPACT_ATOMS: atom_id res chain seq x y z
N MET A 1 72.34 44.52 3.95
CA MET A 1 71.74 43.39 4.60
C MET A 1 70.22 43.64 4.56
N GLY A 2 69.53 43.05 3.60
CA GLY A 2 68.11 43.26 3.36
C GLY A 2 67.39 41.96 3.54
N THR A 3 66.50 41.92 4.52
CA THR A 3 65.59 40.80 4.81
C THR A 3 64.35 40.92 3.95
N ARG A 4 64.09 39.94 3.08
CA ARG A 4 62.86 39.79 2.30
C ARG A 4 61.84 38.95 3.11
N SER A 5 60.79 39.58 3.51
CA SER A 5 59.60 38.86 4.06
C SER A 5 58.78 38.26 2.93
N GLY A 6 58.66 36.94 2.88
CA GLY A 6 57.74 36.23 1.99
C GLY A 6 56.37 36.12 2.61
N ILE A 7 55.35 36.59 1.88
CA ILE A 7 53.92 36.41 2.22
C ILE A 7 53.47 35.06 1.66
N LEU A 8 53.13 34.14 2.53
CA LEU A 8 52.45 32.87 2.19
C LEU A 8 50.96 33.15 2.01
N ALA A 9 50.45 33.06 0.78
CA ALA A 9 49.06 33.08 0.47
C ALA A 9 48.46 31.67 0.70
N SER A 10 47.69 31.49 1.76
CA SER A 10 46.90 30.27 2.01
C SER A 10 45.65 30.29 1.15
N GLY A 11 45.63 29.52 0.05
CA GLY A 11 44.46 29.29 -0.75
C GLY A 11 43.51 28.36 -0.02
N LEU A 12 42.33 28.85 0.40
CA LEU A 12 41.20 28.02 0.80
C LEU A 12 40.65 27.32 -0.44
N ALA A 13 40.88 26.02 -0.59
CA ALA A 13 40.18 25.19 -1.53
C ALA A 13 38.78 24.92 -0.96
N ALA A 14 37.74 25.59 -1.48
CA ALA A 14 36.36 25.26 -1.22
C ALA A 14 36.05 23.91 -1.89
N GLY A 15 36.08 22.83 -1.12
CA GLY A 15 35.65 21.52 -1.57
C GLY A 15 34.14 21.56 -1.83
N LEU A 16 33.74 21.53 -3.10
CA LEU A 16 32.38 21.21 -3.51
C LEU A 16 32.08 19.79 -3.04
N LEU A 17 31.33 19.64 -1.95
CA LEU A 17 30.71 18.39 -1.59
C LEU A 17 29.72 18.05 -2.72
N ALA A 18 30.15 17.18 -3.66
CA ALA A 18 29.23 16.57 -4.61
C ALA A 18 28.23 15.76 -3.81
N CYS A 19 26.98 16.22 -3.72
CA CYS A 19 25.90 15.41 -3.21
C CYS A 19 25.85 14.13 -4.06
N ALA A 20 25.91 12.97 -3.40
CA ALA A 20 25.66 11.71 -4.09
C ALA A 20 24.28 11.79 -4.76
N PRO A 21 24.11 11.25 -5.99
CA PRO A 21 22.80 11.24 -6.62
C PRO A 21 21.79 10.52 -5.73
N PRO A 22 20.55 10.98 -5.70
CA PRO A 22 19.52 10.33 -4.89
C PRO A 22 19.40 8.85 -5.27
N GLU A 23 19.35 7.98 -4.26
CA GLU A 23 19.15 6.55 -4.48
C GLU A 23 17.71 6.31 -4.92
N VAL A 24 17.54 5.57 -6.00
CA VAL A 24 16.23 5.27 -6.62
C VAL A 24 15.99 3.77 -6.58
N TYR A 25 14.84 3.36 -6.04
CA TYR A 25 14.49 1.97 -5.79
C TYR A 25 13.29 1.50 -6.60
N GLY A 26 13.36 0.24 -7.02
CA GLY A 26 12.26 -0.50 -7.64
C GLY A 26 11.87 -0.03 -9.05
N PRO A 27 10.95 -0.74 -9.69
CA PRO A 27 10.55 -0.49 -11.09
C PRO A 27 9.81 0.84 -11.29
N CYS A 28 9.17 1.37 -10.24
CA CYS A 28 8.47 2.66 -10.25
C CYS A 28 9.33 3.81 -9.70
N ARG A 29 10.61 3.55 -9.42
CA ARG A 29 11.64 4.54 -9.11
C ARG A 29 11.29 5.40 -7.89
N PHE A 30 11.27 4.78 -6.71
CA PHE A 30 11.12 5.52 -5.46
C PHE A 30 12.38 6.35 -5.20
N ASP A 31 12.20 7.66 -5.09
CA ASP A 31 13.26 8.63 -4.77
C ASP A 31 13.22 8.93 -3.27
N THR A 32 14.33 8.62 -2.58
CA THR A 32 14.45 8.80 -1.13
C THR A 32 14.54 10.27 -0.71
N ALA A 33 15.03 11.15 -1.57
CA ALA A 33 15.09 12.58 -1.28
C ALA A 33 13.70 13.25 -1.41
N ALA A 34 12.93 12.84 -2.44
CA ALA A 34 11.57 13.31 -2.66
C ALA A 34 10.53 12.57 -1.80
N MET A 35 10.89 11.43 -1.22
CA MET A 35 9.98 10.51 -0.52
C MET A 35 8.75 10.17 -1.37
N SER A 36 8.98 9.84 -2.65
CA SER A 36 7.94 9.71 -3.66
C SER A 36 8.40 8.83 -4.81
N PHE A 37 7.47 8.12 -5.43
CA PHE A 37 7.74 7.49 -6.72
C PHE A 37 7.80 8.53 -7.84
N ALA A 38 8.48 8.18 -8.93
CA ALA A 38 8.65 9.08 -10.08
C ALA A 38 7.32 9.36 -10.81
N GLY A 39 7.19 10.57 -11.33
CA GLY A 39 6.04 11.01 -12.12
C GLY A 39 4.90 11.62 -11.31
N THR A 40 3.83 11.99 -12.01
CA THR A 40 2.58 12.45 -11.42
C THR A 40 1.90 11.34 -10.61
N ALA A 41 1.00 11.67 -9.71
CA ALA A 41 0.28 10.67 -8.91
C ALA A 41 -0.41 9.59 -9.75
N ARG A 42 -0.97 9.94 -10.91
CA ARG A 42 -1.58 8.98 -11.83
C ARG A 42 -0.56 8.07 -12.51
N GLU A 43 0.58 8.61 -12.91
CA GLU A 43 1.68 7.81 -13.47
C GLU A 43 2.26 6.87 -12.42
N GLN A 44 2.39 7.32 -11.18
CA GLN A 44 2.78 6.47 -10.06
C GLN A 44 1.78 5.32 -9.88
N ALA A 45 0.48 5.62 -9.81
CA ALA A 45 -0.56 4.59 -9.67
C ALA A 45 -0.56 3.60 -10.84
N ARG A 46 -0.39 4.05 -12.09
CA ARG A 46 -0.28 3.16 -13.28
C ARG A 46 0.91 2.22 -13.19
N CYS A 47 2.03 2.68 -12.62
CA CYS A 47 3.19 1.84 -12.39
C CYS A 47 2.99 0.91 -11.19
N LEU A 48 2.49 1.42 -10.06
CA LEU A 48 2.36 0.69 -8.79
C LEU A 48 1.24 -0.35 -8.77
N LEU A 49 0.28 -0.27 -9.70
CA LEU A 49 -0.82 -1.24 -9.85
C LEU A 49 -0.57 -2.25 -10.98
N ARG A 50 0.67 -2.47 -11.40
CA ARG A 50 0.99 -3.54 -12.37
C ARG A 50 0.38 -4.86 -11.94
N PRO A 51 -0.20 -5.66 -12.86
CA PRO A 51 -0.70 -6.99 -12.53
C PRO A 51 0.38 -7.83 -11.87
N VAL A 52 0.04 -8.43 -10.75
CA VAL A 52 0.92 -9.34 -10.00
C VAL A 52 0.58 -10.77 -10.38
N LYS A 53 1.58 -11.52 -10.81
CA LYS A 53 1.49 -12.93 -11.19
C LYS A 53 2.26 -13.79 -10.20
N ALA A 54 2.03 -15.10 -10.26
CA ALA A 54 2.88 -16.07 -9.59
C ALA A 54 4.37 -15.88 -9.91
N PHE A 55 5.26 -16.42 -9.08
CA PHE A 55 6.72 -16.35 -9.23
C PHE A 55 7.28 -14.92 -9.25
N LYS A 56 6.66 -14.00 -8.54
CA LYS A 56 7.08 -12.59 -8.44
C LYS A 56 7.17 -11.88 -9.81
N GLU A 57 6.43 -12.39 -10.81
CA GLU A 57 6.34 -11.76 -12.11
C GLU A 57 5.35 -10.57 -12.05
N LEU A 58 5.73 -9.49 -12.72
CA LEU A 58 4.88 -8.32 -12.88
C LEU A 58 4.48 -8.13 -14.32
N GLY A 59 3.20 -7.87 -14.54
CA GLY A 59 2.73 -7.39 -15.83
C GLY A 59 3.29 -6.00 -16.19
N PRO A 60 2.97 -5.48 -17.39
CA PRO A 60 3.36 -4.12 -17.76
C PRO A 60 2.65 -3.06 -16.91
N ALA A 61 3.23 -1.86 -16.82
CA ALA A 61 2.53 -0.72 -16.27
C ALA A 61 1.27 -0.44 -17.11
N HIS A 62 0.20 0.02 -16.45
CA HIS A 62 -1.03 0.35 -17.13
C HIS A 62 -0.84 1.60 -18.02
N ALA A 63 -1.28 1.54 -19.27
CA ALA A 63 -1.37 2.73 -20.11
C ALA A 63 -2.43 3.70 -19.54
N ARG A 64 -3.52 3.15 -18.99
CA ARG A 64 -4.61 3.86 -18.33
C ARG A 64 -5.21 2.98 -17.24
N LEU A 65 -5.54 3.57 -16.10
CA LEU A 65 -6.30 2.89 -15.03
C LEU A 65 -7.80 2.82 -15.38
N PRO A 66 -8.58 1.96 -14.72
CA PRO A 66 -10.04 2.08 -14.73
C PRO A 66 -10.49 3.49 -14.40
N GLU A 67 -11.57 3.96 -15.04
CA GLU A 67 -11.97 5.36 -15.03
C GLU A 67 -12.13 5.96 -13.63
N ALA A 68 -12.70 5.20 -12.69
CA ALA A 68 -12.85 5.67 -11.31
C ALA A 68 -11.49 6.04 -10.68
N LEU A 69 -10.48 5.21 -10.84
CA LEU A 69 -9.15 5.46 -10.30
C LEU A 69 -8.44 6.61 -11.02
N GLU A 70 -8.54 6.68 -12.37
CA GLU A 70 -8.00 7.81 -13.13
C GLU A 70 -8.58 9.15 -12.68
N ARG A 71 -9.87 9.17 -12.32
CA ARG A 71 -10.55 10.38 -11.84
C ARG A 71 -10.20 10.72 -10.40
N LEU A 72 -10.07 9.73 -9.52
CA LEU A 72 -9.98 9.94 -8.07
C LEU A 72 -8.55 10.16 -7.58
N VAL A 73 -7.54 9.52 -8.18
CA VAL A 73 -6.14 9.64 -7.72
C VAL A 73 -5.70 11.11 -7.74
N ASP A 74 -5.26 11.59 -6.58
CA ASP A 74 -4.82 12.97 -6.30
C ASP A 74 -5.89 14.06 -6.54
N ALA A 75 -7.16 13.67 -6.66
CA ALA A 75 -8.29 14.59 -6.79
C ALA A 75 -9.14 14.60 -5.49
N PRO A 76 -9.82 15.70 -5.17
CA PRO A 76 -10.83 15.70 -4.11
C PRO A 76 -11.93 14.67 -4.40
N LEU A 77 -12.38 13.94 -3.37
CA LEU A 77 -13.48 13.02 -3.53
C LEU A 77 -14.82 13.78 -3.61
N PRO A 78 -15.75 13.36 -4.47
CA PRO A 78 -17.08 13.97 -4.57
C PRO A 78 -18.00 13.50 -3.45
N LEU A 79 -17.51 13.49 -2.20
CA LEU A 79 -18.21 12.97 -1.04
C LEU A 79 -17.74 13.70 0.22
N SER A 80 -18.68 14.06 1.12
CA SER A 80 -18.33 14.62 2.42
C SER A 80 -18.12 13.53 3.48
N LYS A 81 -17.32 13.83 4.50
CA LYS A 81 -17.14 12.94 5.67
C LYS A 81 -18.47 12.66 6.38
N VAL A 82 -19.38 13.62 6.43
CA VAL A 82 -20.71 13.44 7.04
C VAL A 82 -21.54 12.45 6.28
N ALA A 83 -21.61 12.56 4.96
CA ALA A 83 -22.35 11.63 4.11
C ALA A 83 -21.75 10.21 4.22
N PHE A 84 -20.41 10.10 4.23
CA PHE A 84 -19.75 8.81 4.40
C PHE A 84 -20.00 8.17 5.77
N ARG A 85 -20.05 8.94 6.87
CA ARG A 85 -20.47 8.43 8.19
C ARG A 85 -21.87 7.86 8.16
N THR A 86 -22.81 8.56 7.53
CA THR A 86 -24.18 8.08 7.36
C THR A 86 -24.20 6.77 6.57
N TYR A 87 -23.38 6.66 5.53
CA TYR A 87 -23.21 5.42 4.77
C TYR A 87 -22.66 4.30 5.65
N LEU A 88 -21.57 4.51 6.38
CA LEU A 88 -20.97 3.51 7.27
C LEU A 88 -21.98 3.00 8.30
N ALA A 89 -22.75 3.89 8.91
CA ALA A 89 -23.79 3.51 9.87
C ALA A 89 -24.86 2.60 9.22
N ARG A 90 -25.29 2.88 8.00
CA ARG A 90 -26.22 2.02 7.24
C ARG A 90 -25.62 0.64 6.90
N GLN A 91 -24.29 0.57 6.73
CA GLN A 91 -23.58 -0.69 6.49
C GLN A 91 -23.23 -1.44 7.79
N GLY A 92 -23.58 -0.91 8.96
CA GLY A 92 -23.20 -1.48 10.25
C GLY A 92 -21.70 -1.41 10.55
N LEU A 93 -20.99 -0.43 9.97
CA LEU A 93 -19.57 -0.24 10.11
C LEU A 93 -19.24 0.93 11.05
N SER A 94 -18.28 0.71 11.93
CA SER A 94 -17.66 1.77 12.73
C SER A 94 -16.51 2.43 11.96
N GLU A 95 -16.15 3.66 12.34
CA GLU A 95 -14.96 4.33 11.81
C GLU A 95 -13.67 3.55 12.12
N ALA A 96 -13.59 2.83 13.23
CA ALA A 96 -12.46 1.97 13.56
C ALA A 96 -12.24 0.87 12.50
N GLN A 97 -13.31 0.30 11.95
CA GLN A 97 -13.23 -0.72 10.91
C GLN A 97 -12.82 -0.17 9.53
N VAL A 98 -12.76 1.13 9.37
CA VAL A 98 -12.26 1.78 8.15
C VAL A 98 -10.98 2.60 8.39
N GLY A 99 -10.18 2.16 9.38
CA GLY A 99 -8.86 2.72 9.66
C GLY A 99 -8.85 3.88 10.64
N GLY A 100 -9.95 4.11 11.39
CA GLY A 100 -10.04 5.08 12.47
C GLY A 100 -10.90 6.32 12.15
N PRO A 101 -11.03 7.24 13.12
CA PRO A 101 -11.90 8.41 13.01
C PRO A 101 -11.62 9.29 11.79
N LEU A 102 -12.65 9.59 10.99
CA LEU A 102 -12.54 10.34 9.73
C LEU A 102 -12.01 11.78 9.93
N ASP A 103 -12.15 12.36 11.12
CA ASP A 103 -11.63 13.69 11.40
C ASP A 103 -10.16 13.72 11.86
N ARG A 104 -9.60 12.54 12.16
CA ARG A 104 -8.18 12.43 12.44
C ARG A 104 -7.38 12.50 11.14
N ARG A 105 -6.22 13.17 11.18
CA ARG A 105 -5.26 13.12 10.08
C ARG A 105 -4.71 11.71 9.88
N LEU A 106 -4.15 11.43 8.72
CA LEU A 106 -3.33 10.25 8.48
C LEU A 106 -1.96 10.38 9.17
N SER A 107 -1.22 9.28 9.22
CA SER A 107 0.19 9.26 9.61
C SER A 107 1.04 10.18 8.75
N ARG A 108 2.26 10.41 9.17
CA ARG A 108 3.28 11.17 8.44
C ARG A 108 4.56 10.37 8.34
N SER A 109 5.31 10.60 7.29
CA SER A 109 6.67 10.09 7.15
C SER A 109 7.57 10.51 8.33
N HIS A 110 8.75 9.91 8.42
CA HIS A 110 9.68 10.12 9.53
C HIS A 110 9.06 9.79 10.91
N ASP A 111 8.31 8.65 10.97
CA ASP A 111 7.69 8.16 12.19
C ASP A 111 6.75 9.20 12.84
N ASP A 112 5.84 9.75 12.03
CA ASP A 112 4.85 10.77 12.39
C ASP A 112 5.43 12.14 12.78
N ALA A 113 6.65 12.47 12.34
CA ALA A 113 7.24 13.78 12.59
C ALA A 113 6.32 14.91 12.08
N PHE A 114 6.24 16.02 12.84
CA PHE A 114 5.32 17.13 12.50
C PHE A 114 5.62 17.77 11.13
N TRP A 115 6.88 17.72 10.68
CA TRP A 115 7.36 18.19 9.37
C TRP A 115 7.32 17.10 8.29
N GLY A 116 7.05 15.84 8.67
CA GLY A 116 6.96 14.72 7.72
C GLY A 116 5.83 14.90 6.72
N ALA A 117 6.03 14.40 5.50
CA ALA A 117 4.99 14.36 4.50
C ALA A 117 3.82 13.47 4.98
N PRO A 118 2.55 13.87 4.79
CA PRO A 118 1.42 13.01 5.14
C PRO A 118 1.41 11.73 4.31
N ALA A 119 0.83 10.66 4.87
CA ALA A 119 0.60 9.42 4.13
C ALA A 119 -0.14 9.71 2.83
N ARG A 120 0.35 9.12 1.74
CA ARG A 120 -0.16 9.36 0.39
C ARG A 120 -0.35 8.10 -0.44
N TYR A 121 0.14 6.96 0.04
CA TYR A 121 0.03 5.67 -0.64
C TYR A 121 -0.90 4.73 0.11
N PHE A 122 -1.75 4.03 -0.64
CA PHE A 122 -2.67 3.02 -0.15
C PHE A 122 -2.23 1.67 -0.71
N VAL A 123 -1.56 0.87 0.14
CA VAL A 123 -0.91 -0.37 -0.28
C VAL A 123 -1.83 -1.55 -0.02
N LEU A 124 -2.13 -2.28 -1.08
CA LEU A 124 -2.90 -3.50 -1.06
C LEU A 124 -1.93 -4.69 -0.99
N HIS A 125 -2.17 -5.54 0.00
CA HIS A 125 -1.49 -6.79 0.25
C HIS A 125 -2.46 -7.96 0.18
N ASP A 126 -1.95 -9.17 0.11
CA ASP A 126 -2.68 -10.35 0.57
C ASP A 126 -1.88 -11.09 1.63
N THR A 127 -2.58 -11.76 2.52
CA THR A 127 -1.96 -12.41 3.67
C THR A 127 -1.13 -13.65 3.33
N SER A 128 -1.21 -14.16 2.12
CA SER A 128 -0.63 -15.45 1.69
C SER A 128 -0.92 -16.61 2.68
N THR A 129 -1.99 -16.49 3.45
CA THR A 129 -2.37 -17.38 4.55
C THR A 129 -3.88 -17.64 4.55
N PRO A 130 -4.31 -18.92 4.82
CA PRO A 130 -3.48 -20.08 5.13
C PRO A 130 -2.73 -20.64 3.90
N PHE A 131 -1.59 -21.26 4.14
CA PHE A 131 -0.87 -22.01 3.13
C PHE A 131 -1.37 -23.47 3.11
N LEU A 132 -1.90 -23.90 1.96
CA LEU A 132 -2.59 -25.17 1.81
C LEU A 132 -1.70 -26.30 1.30
N GLU A 133 -0.38 -26.09 1.24
CA GLU A 133 0.57 -27.02 0.66
C GLU A 133 0.17 -27.41 -0.78
N ALA A 134 0.14 -28.72 -1.07
CA ALA A 134 -0.32 -29.25 -2.36
C ALA A 134 -1.85 -29.46 -2.45
N ALA A 135 -2.60 -29.18 -1.37
CA ALA A 135 -4.04 -29.40 -1.38
C ALA A 135 -4.74 -28.42 -2.32
N PRO A 136 -5.81 -28.85 -3.03
CA PRO A 136 -6.59 -27.94 -3.84
C PRO A 136 -7.29 -26.87 -2.98
N PHE A 137 -7.57 -25.73 -3.57
CA PHE A 137 -8.41 -24.74 -2.93
C PHE A 137 -9.80 -25.33 -2.64
N PRO A 138 -10.40 -25.03 -1.47
CA PRO A 138 -11.80 -25.39 -1.20
C PRO A 138 -12.74 -24.84 -2.29
N ALA A 139 -13.77 -25.60 -2.64
CA ALA A 139 -14.77 -25.16 -3.61
C ALA A 139 -15.53 -23.90 -3.16
N ASP A 140 -15.70 -23.74 -1.85
CA ASP A 140 -16.30 -22.55 -1.22
C ASP A 140 -15.24 -21.83 -0.36
N LEU A 141 -14.38 -21.05 -1.01
CA LEU A 141 -13.36 -20.23 -0.32
C LEU A 141 -13.97 -19.20 0.63
N ASP A 142 -15.08 -18.61 0.24
CA ASP A 142 -15.72 -17.54 1.00
C ASP A 142 -16.45 -18.09 2.23
N GLY A 143 -16.95 -19.32 2.15
CA GLY A 143 -17.60 -20.04 3.26
C GLY A 143 -16.64 -20.77 4.19
N ASP A 144 -15.41 -21.11 3.77
CA ASP A 144 -14.48 -21.87 4.60
C ASP A 144 -14.00 -21.07 5.81
N ARG A 145 -14.33 -21.57 7.02
CA ARG A 145 -13.99 -20.92 8.28
C ARG A 145 -12.49 -20.85 8.54
N ARG A 146 -11.72 -21.81 8.06
CA ARG A 146 -10.26 -21.87 8.29
C ARG A 146 -9.56 -20.76 7.50
N ILE A 147 -10.06 -20.45 6.29
CA ILE A 147 -9.54 -19.37 5.45
C ILE A 147 -9.93 -18.01 6.03
N ASN A 148 -11.12 -17.88 6.61
CA ASN A 148 -11.69 -16.60 7.03
C ASN A 148 -11.45 -16.26 8.51
N LEU A 149 -10.49 -16.92 9.18
CA LEU A 149 -10.25 -16.75 10.61
C LEU A 149 -9.40 -15.51 10.91
N LEU A 150 -10.01 -14.35 11.10
CA LEU A 150 -9.33 -13.10 11.46
C LEU A 150 -8.59 -13.14 12.80
N ALA A 151 -8.98 -14.04 13.71
CA ALA A 151 -8.27 -14.21 14.98
C ALA A 151 -6.79 -14.60 14.78
N TYR A 152 -6.44 -15.17 13.63
CA TYR A 152 -5.07 -15.53 13.26
C TYR A 152 -4.14 -14.31 13.15
N TYR A 153 -4.68 -13.16 12.77
CA TYR A 153 -3.92 -11.92 12.57
C TYR A 153 -3.87 -11.02 13.81
N ARG A 154 -4.53 -11.44 14.90
CA ARG A 154 -4.50 -10.70 16.17
C ARG A 154 -3.17 -10.95 16.86
N SER A 155 -2.40 -9.89 17.06
CA SER A 155 -1.15 -9.89 17.78
C SER A 155 -1.00 -8.59 18.56
N GLU A 156 0.01 -8.48 19.41
CA GLU A 156 0.37 -7.21 20.07
C GLU A 156 0.87 -6.18 19.07
N GLU A 157 1.53 -6.67 18.00
CA GLU A 157 2.00 -5.84 16.87
C GLU A 157 1.42 -6.41 15.56
N PRO A 158 0.20 -6.02 15.15
CA PRO A 158 -0.38 -6.44 13.89
C PRO A 158 0.48 -6.02 12.69
N ALA A 159 0.61 -6.89 11.69
CA ALA A 159 1.49 -6.65 10.53
C ALA A 159 1.00 -5.53 9.60
N ALA A 160 -0.26 -5.08 9.73
CA ALA A 160 -0.84 -4.05 8.87
C ALA A 160 -1.89 -3.21 9.61
N HIS A 161 -2.33 -2.12 8.98
CA HIS A 161 -3.37 -1.27 9.54
C HIS A 161 -4.72 -1.97 9.60
N VAL A 162 -5.12 -2.69 8.55
CA VAL A 162 -6.43 -3.35 8.49
C VAL A 162 -6.32 -4.68 7.77
N PHE A 163 -6.99 -5.69 8.33
CA PHE A 163 -7.15 -7.01 7.72
C PHE A 163 -8.61 -7.22 7.30
N VAL A 164 -8.84 -7.75 6.11
CA VAL A 164 -10.16 -8.02 5.55
C VAL A 164 -10.23 -9.46 5.08
N ASN A 165 -11.13 -10.27 5.65
CA ASN A 165 -11.34 -11.63 5.17
C ASN A 165 -12.28 -11.68 3.96
N ARG A 166 -12.43 -12.85 3.35
CA ARG A 166 -13.24 -13.07 2.14
C ARG A 166 -14.74 -12.81 2.34
N ARG A 167 -15.20 -12.74 3.61
CA ARG A 167 -16.57 -12.37 4.00
C ARG A 167 -16.75 -10.87 4.19
N GLY A 168 -15.71 -10.07 3.98
CA GLY A 168 -15.73 -8.64 4.23
C GLY A 168 -15.73 -8.27 5.73
N GLU A 169 -15.46 -9.22 6.61
CA GLU A 169 -15.24 -8.93 8.02
C GLU A 169 -13.87 -8.26 8.18
N VAL A 170 -13.77 -7.34 9.15
CA VAL A 170 -12.59 -6.50 9.34
C VAL A 170 -11.98 -6.72 10.72
N TYR A 171 -10.66 -6.83 10.76
CA TYR A 171 -9.88 -6.65 11.96
C TYR A 171 -9.02 -5.37 11.83
N PRO A 172 -9.28 -4.32 12.64
CA PRO A 172 -8.45 -3.12 12.70
C PRO A 172 -7.20 -3.41 13.54
N GLY A 173 -6.03 -3.44 12.88
CA GLY A 173 -4.74 -3.62 13.54
C GLY A 173 -4.21 -2.30 14.08
N HIS A 174 -4.08 -1.30 13.21
CA HIS A 174 -3.61 0.05 13.54
C HIS A 174 -4.55 1.13 12.98
N ASP A 175 -4.69 2.26 13.66
CA ASP A 175 -5.31 3.46 13.07
C ASP A 175 -4.44 3.99 11.92
N PHE A 176 -5.04 4.48 10.85
CA PHE A 176 -4.30 5.12 9.75
C PHE A 176 -3.50 6.37 10.17
N ARG A 177 -3.62 6.81 11.41
CA ARG A 177 -2.76 7.82 12.01
C ARG A 177 -1.43 7.24 12.50
N GLU A 178 -1.38 5.93 12.76
CA GLU A 178 -0.19 5.28 13.29
C GLU A 178 0.80 4.98 12.16
N PRO A 179 2.06 5.43 12.25
CA PRO A 179 3.05 5.12 11.24
C PRO A 179 3.46 3.65 11.33
N TRP A 180 3.30 2.92 10.24
CA TRP A 180 3.65 1.51 10.14
C TRP A 180 4.50 1.22 8.91
N ARG A 181 5.13 0.06 8.86
CA ARG A 181 5.93 -0.45 7.73
C ARG A 181 5.61 -1.92 7.49
N ALA A 182 5.32 -2.28 6.23
CA ALA A 182 4.97 -3.65 5.87
C ALA A 182 5.51 -4.08 4.49
N THR A 183 6.51 -3.40 3.95
CA THR A 183 7.14 -3.74 2.66
C THR A 183 8.66 -3.82 2.79
N LYS A 184 9.32 -4.60 1.92
CA LYS A 184 10.79 -4.65 1.88
C LYS A 184 11.39 -3.29 1.49
N LEU A 185 10.68 -2.51 0.67
CA LEU A 185 11.06 -1.13 0.37
C LEU A 185 11.20 -0.33 1.67
N GLU A 186 10.20 -0.36 2.54
CA GLU A 186 10.19 0.39 3.81
C GLU A 186 11.13 -0.18 4.86
N LEU A 187 11.43 -1.48 4.80
CA LEU A 187 12.39 -2.15 5.69
C LEU A 187 13.83 -1.99 5.22
N ASN A 188 14.05 -1.51 4.00
CA ASN A 188 15.40 -1.22 3.49
C ASN A 188 16.07 -0.14 4.35
N ARG A 189 17.34 -0.36 4.72
CA ARG A 189 18.09 0.52 5.63
C ARG A 189 18.20 1.97 5.16
N HIS A 190 18.14 2.21 3.85
CA HIS A 190 18.26 3.55 3.26
C HIS A 190 16.92 4.27 3.12
N VAL A 191 15.83 3.53 3.00
CA VAL A 191 14.46 4.05 2.80
C VAL A 191 13.68 4.06 4.12
N GLY A 192 13.94 3.08 4.99
CA GLY A 192 13.06 2.65 6.07
C GLY A 192 12.63 3.73 7.06
N ALA A 193 13.58 4.33 7.80
CA ALA A 193 13.22 5.28 8.85
C ALA A 193 12.51 6.54 8.29
N PRO A 194 12.99 7.15 7.19
CA PRO A 194 12.30 8.29 6.58
C PRO A 194 10.91 7.95 6.02
N SER A 195 10.69 6.75 5.49
CA SER A 195 9.41 6.38 4.85
C SER A 195 8.33 5.94 5.83
N LYS A 196 8.68 5.58 7.07
CA LYS A 196 7.72 5.10 8.07
C LYS A 196 6.59 6.11 8.27
N GLY A 197 5.36 5.69 7.96
CA GLY A 197 4.16 6.52 8.03
C GLY A 197 3.75 7.20 6.71
N LEU A 198 4.44 6.92 5.61
CA LEU A 198 4.08 7.41 4.27
C LEU A 198 3.04 6.51 3.57
N PHE A 199 2.95 5.26 3.99
CA PHE A 199 2.15 4.19 3.40
C PHE A 199 1.09 3.70 4.38
N LEU A 200 -0.10 3.38 3.87
CA LEU A 200 -1.18 2.71 4.60
C LEU A 200 -1.32 1.28 4.07
N HIS A 201 -1.29 0.28 4.93
CA HIS A 201 -1.24 -1.13 4.56
C HIS A 201 -2.56 -1.82 4.83
N ILE A 202 -3.11 -2.47 3.81
CA ILE A 202 -4.38 -3.20 3.84
C ILE A 202 -4.12 -4.64 3.43
N GLU A 203 -4.34 -5.56 4.33
CA GLU A 203 -4.19 -6.99 4.13
C GLU A 203 -5.54 -7.64 3.75
N LEU A 204 -5.60 -8.24 2.60
CA LEU A 204 -6.75 -9.03 2.15
C LEU A 204 -6.46 -10.51 2.36
N VAL A 205 -7.28 -11.19 3.16
CA VAL A 205 -7.07 -12.62 3.42
C VAL A 205 -7.20 -13.41 2.12
N GLN A 206 -6.12 -14.09 1.75
CA GLN A 206 -6.06 -14.93 0.56
C GLN A 206 -5.20 -16.16 0.85
N PRO A 207 -5.78 -17.39 0.74
CA PRO A 207 -5.00 -18.60 0.90
C PRO A 207 -4.04 -18.77 -0.28
N ARG A 208 -2.95 -19.47 -0.02
CA ARG A 208 -1.99 -19.87 -1.05
C ARG A 208 -1.81 -21.38 -1.05
N ARG A 209 -1.40 -21.92 -2.18
CA ARG A 209 -0.97 -23.32 -2.29
C ARG A 209 0.34 -23.39 -3.07
N ARG A 210 1.09 -24.45 -2.85
CA ARG A 210 2.32 -24.71 -3.58
C ARG A 210 2.03 -24.89 -5.07
N HIS A 211 2.87 -24.31 -5.92
CA HIS A 211 2.86 -24.62 -7.33
C HIS A 211 3.40 -26.04 -7.55
N PRO A 212 2.74 -26.90 -8.38
CA PRO A 212 3.17 -28.29 -8.58
C PRO A 212 4.59 -28.43 -9.13
N GLU A 213 5.04 -27.45 -9.91
CA GLU A 213 6.36 -27.43 -10.57
C GLU A 213 7.28 -26.35 -9.99
N GLY A 214 6.89 -25.72 -8.88
CA GLY A 214 7.61 -24.64 -8.26
C GLY A 214 8.52 -25.08 -7.12
N GLU A 215 9.42 -24.19 -6.73
CA GLU A 215 10.28 -24.39 -5.55
C GLU A 215 9.45 -24.39 -4.27
N PRO A 216 9.80 -25.27 -3.29
CA PRO A 216 8.97 -25.48 -2.10
C PRO A 216 8.65 -24.23 -1.29
N ASP A 217 9.57 -23.28 -1.24
CA ASP A 217 9.50 -22.19 -0.27
C ASP A 217 9.06 -20.85 -0.88
N ASN A 218 9.04 -20.71 -2.22
CA ASN A 218 8.83 -19.42 -2.86
C ASN A 218 7.73 -19.38 -3.94
N ASP A 219 7.28 -20.54 -4.43
CA ASP A 219 6.35 -20.59 -5.56
C ASP A 219 4.94 -20.94 -5.07
N ALA A 220 4.21 -19.92 -4.66
CA ALA A 220 2.85 -20.04 -4.16
C ALA A 220 1.83 -19.47 -5.14
N LEU A 221 0.73 -20.21 -5.33
CA LEU A 221 -0.38 -19.82 -6.19
C LEU A 221 -1.54 -19.29 -5.36
N ALA A 222 -2.08 -18.17 -5.78
CA ALA A 222 -3.37 -17.68 -5.28
C ALA A 222 -4.54 -18.35 -6.01
N PRO A 223 -5.74 -18.38 -5.42
CA PRO A 223 -6.95 -18.82 -6.12
C PRO A 223 -7.32 -17.89 -7.28
N GLU A 224 -8.13 -18.40 -8.19
CA GLU A 224 -8.73 -17.62 -9.27
C GLU A 224 -10.25 -17.88 -9.28
N PRO A 225 -11.08 -16.84 -9.12
CA PRO A 225 -10.74 -15.43 -8.88
C PRO A 225 -10.01 -15.22 -7.56
N GLY A 226 -9.12 -14.18 -7.51
CA GLY A 226 -8.26 -13.91 -6.36
C GLY A 226 -9.02 -13.52 -5.11
N PHE A 227 -9.97 -12.60 -5.23
CA PHE A 227 -10.67 -11.98 -4.11
C PHE A 227 -12.18 -12.03 -4.28
N SER A 228 -12.90 -11.99 -3.16
CA SER A 228 -14.37 -11.92 -3.17
C SER A 228 -14.86 -10.50 -3.46
N GLY A 229 -16.13 -10.41 -3.91
CA GLY A 229 -16.79 -9.11 -4.08
C GLY A 229 -16.90 -8.31 -2.77
N LEU A 230 -17.03 -9.01 -1.63
CA LEU A 230 -17.06 -8.37 -0.30
C LEU A 230 -15.70 -7.80 0.10
N GLN A 231 -14.59 -8.46 -0.28
CA GLN A 231 -13.25 -7.90 -0.08
C GLN A 231 -13.03 -6.65 -0.94
N TYR A 232 -13.40 -6.66 -2.21
CA TYR A 232 -13.32 -5.47 -3.07
C TYR A 232 -14.14 -4.31 -2.51
N ARG A 233 -15.37 -4.59 -2.04
CA ARG A 233 -16.20 -3.57 -1.41
C ARG A 233 -15.54 -2.98 -0.16
N ARG A 234 -15.01 -3.83 0.71
CA ARG A 234 -14.36 -3.39 1.94
C ARG A 234 -13.07 -2.61 1.65
N ALA A 235 -12.25 -3.07 0.71
CA ALA A 235 -11.06 -2.33 0.25
C ALA A 235 -11.44 -0.96 -0.36
N ALA A 236 -12.58 -0.87 -1.04
CA ALA A 236 -13.10 0.40 -1.55
C ALA A 236 -13.52 1.36 -0.42
N GLU A 237 -14.21 0.88 0.60
CA GLU A 237 -14.61 1.68 1.77
C GLU A 237 -13.39 2.19 2.56
N LEU A 238 -12.35 1.35 2.72
CA LEU A 238 -11.08 1.74 3.33
C LEU A 238 -10.36 2.81 2.51
N TYR A 239 -10.32 2.67 1.18
CA TYR A 239 -9.74 3.65 0.27
C TYR A 239 -10.47 4.99 0.34
N VAL A 240 -11.80 4.98 0.33
CA VAL A 240 -12.63 6.18 0.44
C VAL A 240 -12.41 6.85 1.81
N ALA A 241 -12.41 6.10 2.91
CA ALA A 241 -12.14 6.62 4.25
C ALA A 241 -10.77 7.31 4.35
N ALA A 242 -9.71 6.63 3.89
CA ALA A 242 -8.35 7.16 3.89
C ALA A 242 -8.24 8.42 3.02
N SER A 243 -8.84 8.40 1.82
CA SER A 243 -8.84 9.52 0.88
C SER A 243 -9.61 10.73 1.41
N LEU A 244 -10.74 10.52 2.11
CA LEU A 244 -11.48 11.60 2.79
C LEU A 244 -10.66 12.22 3.93
N ARG A 245 -9.88 11.42 4.67
CA ARG A 245 -8.96 11.91 5.72
C ARG A 245 -7.81 12.71 5.11
N ALA A 246 -7.30 12.29 3.97
CA ALA A 246 -6.25 13.00 3.22
C ALA A 246 -6.74 14.28 2.53
N GLY A 247 -8.06 14.42 2.29
CA GLY A 247 -8.65 15.49 1.50
C GLY A 247 -8.49 15.31 -0.03
N ARG A 248 -7.91 14.19 -0.46
CA ARG A 248 -7.70 13.79 -1.86
C ARG A 248 -7.57 12.28 -2.00
N GLY A 249 -7.82 11.75 -3.18
CA GLY A 249 -7.59 10.33 -3.47
C GLY A 249 -6.13 9.95 -3.29
N LEU A 250 -5.88 8.93 -2.50
CA LEU A 250 -4.55 8.39 -2.30
C LEU A 250 -4.05 7.67 -3.56
N ILE A 251 -2.74 7.48 -3.65
CA ILE A 251 -2.10 6.72 -4.72
C ILE A 251 -2.13 5.24 -4.33
N PRO A 252 -2.90 4.39 -5.03
CA PRO A 252 -2.92 2.97 -4.72
C PRO A 252 -1.67 2.27 -5.24
N ALA A 253 -1.24 1.22 -4.52
CA ALA A 253 -0.08 0.42 -4.84
C ALA A 253 -0.29 -1.04 -4.50
N PHE A 254 0.38 -1.96 -5.21
CA PHE A 254 0.51 -3.36 -4.85
C PHE A 254 1.87 -3.61 -4.18
N HIS A 255 1.86 -4.43 -3.14
CA HIS A 255 3.05 -4.79 -2.36
C HIS A 255 4.17 -5.34 -3.25
N ALA A 256 3.89 -6.33 -4.10
CA ALA A 256 4.87 -6.93 -4.99
C ALA A 256 5.61 -5.92 -5.88
N VAL A 257 4.94 -4.86 -6.31
CA VAL A 257 5.56 -3.83 -7.15
C VAL A 257 6.53 -2.97 -6.36
N MET A 258 6.21 -2.70 -5.09
CA MET A 258 7.09 -1.97 -4.17
C MET A 258 8.31 -2.79 -3.80
N ASP A 259 8.13 -4.11 -3.63
CA ASP A 259 9.18 -5.04 -3.23
C ASP A 259 10.06 -5.53 -4.39
N LYS A 260 9.67 -5.26 -5.64
CA LYS A 260 10.42 -5.75 -6.81
C LYS A 260 11.85 -5.22 -6.86
N GLY A 261 12.79 -6.15 -6.82
CA GLY A 261 14.23 -5.85 -6.81
C GLY A 261 14.88 -5.90 -5.43
N PHE A 262 14.11 -6.13 -4.38
CA PHE A 262 14.63 -6.45 -3.05
C PHE A 262 14.72 -7.97 -2.86
N GLU A 263 15.69 -8.39 -2.04
CA GLU A 263 15.80 -9.78 -1.60
C GLU A 263 14.54 -10.18 -0.82
N ASP A 264 14.06 -11.38 -1.03
CA ASP A 264 12.81 -11.90 -0.44
C ASP A 264 11.57 -11.00 -0.65
N GLY A 265 11.54 -10.23 -1.75
CA GLY A 265 10.36 -9.45 -2.13
C GLY A 265 9.13 -10.35 -2.31
N HIS A 266 7.97 -9.83 -1.92
CA HIS A 266 6.69 -10.54 -1.97
C HIS A 266 6.08 -10.57 -3.38
N ASP A 267 5.06 -11.43 -3.57
CA ASP A 267 4.35 -11.61 -4.85
C ASP A 267 2.83 -11.40 -4.70
N ASP A 268 2.44 -10.47 -3.86
CA ASP A 268 1.07 -10.15 -3.53
C ASP A 268 0.66 -8.70 -3.89
N PRO A 269 -0.62 -8.46 -4.14
CA PRO A 269 -1.73 -9.41 -4.23
C PRO A 269 -1.83 -10.06 -5.62
N GLN A 270 -1.76 -11.40 -5.70
CA GLN A 270 -1.98 -12.11 -6.97
C GLN A 270 -3.46 -12.11 -7.36
N ASN A 271 -3.72 -12.12 -8.67
CA ASN A 271 -5.07 -12.21 -9.24
C ASN A 271 -6.03 -11.11 -8.75
N PHE A 272 -5.50 -9.92 -8.44
CA PHE A 272 -6.33 -8.78 -8.06
C PHE A 272 -7.00 -8.18 -9.29
N ASP A 273 -8.34 -8.19 -9.31
CA ASP A 273 -9.13 -7.56 -10.37
C ASP A 273 -9.29 -6.06 -10.09
N LEU A 274 -8.47 -5.27 -10.77
CA LEU A 274 -8.46 -3.82 -10.63
C LEU A 274 -9.76 -3.18 -11.12
N ALA A 275 -10.44 -3.77 -12.12
CA ALA A 275 -11.71 -3.27 -12.64
C ALA A 275 -12.84 -3.53 -11.63
N ALA A 276 -12.88 -4.72 -11.03
CA ALA A 276 -13.84 -5.05 -9.97
C ALA A 276 -13.69 -4.12 -8.76
N TRP A 277 -12.46 -3.82 -8.33
CA TRP A 277 -12.23 -2.87 -7.24
C TRP A 277 -12.63 -1.45 -7.60
N ALA A 278 -12.31 -0.97 -8.80
CA ALA A 278 -12.74 0.35 -9.29
C ALA A 278 -14.27 0.48 -9.32
N ALA A 279 -14.96 -0.55 -9.79
CA ALA A 279 -16.42 -0.62 -9.76
C ALA A 279 -16.98 -0.59 -8.33
N ALA A 280 -16.31 -1.26 -7.37
CA ALA A 280 -16.67 -1.20 -5.96
C ALA A 280 -16.50 0.20 -5.37
N ILE A 281 -15.42 0.92 -5.73
CA ILE A 281 -15.23 2.33 -5.31
C ILE A 281 -16.37 3.21 -5.83
N GLU A 282 -16.75 3.08 -7.11
CA GLU A 282 -17.86 3.84 -7.68
C GLU A 282 -19.20 3.51 -7.00
N ALA A 283 -19.43 2.24 -6.66
CA ALA A 283 -20.62 1.82 -5.93
C ALA A 283 -20.67 2.48 -4.55
N VAL A 284 -19.57 2.46 -3.79
CA VAL A 284 -19.46 3.11 -2.47
C VAL A 284 -19.72 4.61 -2.57
N LEU A 285 -19.12 5.30 -3.53
CA LEU A 285 -19.32 6.75 -3.72
C LEU A 285 -20.77 7.08 -4.08
N ARG A 286 -21.40 6.30 -4.96
CA ARG A 286 -22.78 6.47 -5.35
C ARG A 286 -23.77 6.21 -4.21
N GLU A 287 -23.56 5.13 -3.44
CA GLU A 287 -24.41 4.75 -2.30
C GLU A 287 -24.23 5.68 -1.09
N ALA A 288 -23.05 6.28 -0.94
CA ALA A 288 -22.74 7.24 0.11
C ALA A 288 -23.14 8.68 -0.24
N ALA A 289 -23.48 8.96 -1.50
CA ALA A 289 -23.98 10.27 -1.88
C ALA A 289 -25.30 10.58 -1.13
N PRO A 290 -25.56 11.86 -0.77
CA PRO A 290 -26.75 12.27 -0.05
C PRO A 290 -28.03 12.10 -0.86
#